data_2105aed7d236fd9e50cc98f61681ff01
#
_entry.id   2105aed7d236fd9e50cc98f61681ff01
#
_cell.length_a   1.000
_cell.length_b   1.000
_cell.length_c   1.000
_cell.angle_alpha   90.00
_cell.angle_beta   90.00
_cell.angle_gamma   90.00
#
_symmetry.space_group_name_H-M   'P 1'
#
loop_
_entity.id
_entity.type
_entity.pdbx_description
1 polymer ?
#
loop_
_entity_poly.entity_id
_entity_poly.type
_entity_poly.pdbx_seq_one_letter_code
_entity_poly.pdbx_strand_id
1 'polypeptide(L)'
;MVLSRGNGVWNASPTRFGDEVRGFAAALSVYGLREGGRAAVLGSEGYGTLRAGLAVIAAGATLVPLDPALSDDALRRALASSGAVHAIASDERQLARLLALRPDLSALELVLLMSATPSERKPAALLVETAIEVGKASLAADPGQLRAAFAAGAGGAACLLVDAAGETRPVARTTLHAVACAFSQVLGQARGKTVLSSLPVAGVARLGASLAALSQGATLLLPDPAERPDAGLDQHPADAVLLDVTSLERLFRAWMEDIEAKSWIGRNVTRWALKEGRSALREGWKHRLAEGLALRGLREKLGGRASGLDVVSDGGRRASDEVNAFFAASGLSLRYFFPVTGGALAR
;
A
#
# COMPACT_ATOMS: atom_id res chain seq x y z
N MET A 1 14.45 -1.14 2.46
CA MET A 1 14.41 0.25 1.99
C MET A 1 12.98 0.55 1.55
N VAL A 2 12.51 1.76 1.69
CA VAL A 2 11.18 2.16 1.17
C VAL A 2 11.42 3.20 0.09
N LEU A 3 10.92 2.91 -1.11
CA LEU A 3 10.90 3.83 -2.25
C LEU A 3 9.43 4.22 -2.48
N SER A 4 9.13 5.50 -2.53
CA SER A 4 7.81 6.01 -2.87
C SER A 4 7.94 7.03 -3.99
N ARG A 5 7.02 6.98 -4.94
CA ARG A 5 6.85 8.00 -5.98
C ARG A 5 5.60 8.82 -5.69
N GLY A 6 5.60 10.01 -6.11
CA GLY A 6 4.61 11.06 -5.84
C GLY A 6 5.36 12.28 -5.34
N ASN A 7 5.29 13.40 -6.03
CA ASN A 7 6.06 14.63 -5.72
C ASN A 7 7.58 14.43 -5.57
N GLY A 8 8.16 13.39 -6.19
CA GLY A 8 9.57 13.02 -6.11
C GLY A 8 9.81 11.61 -5.57
N VAL A 9 10.95 11.01 -5.93
CA VAL A 9 11.34 9.69 -5.42
C VAL A 9 11.84 9.85 -3.98
N TRP A 10 11.07 9.36 -3.02
CA TRP A 10 11.51 9.25 -1.63
C TRP A 10 12.28 7.95 -1.45
N ASN A 11 13.53 8.06 -1.04
CA ASN A 11 14.38 6.92 -0.73
C ASN A 11 14.72 6.97 0.76
N ALA A 12 14.18 6.03 1.54
CA ALA A 12 14.49 5.93 2.96
C ALA A 12 15.21 4.62 3.26
N SER A 13 16.38 4.72 3.89
CA SER A 13 17.06 3.56 4.43
C SER A 13 16.20 2.87 5.51
N PRO A 14 16.41 1.58 5.80
CA PRO A 14 15.69 0.87 6.87
C PRO A 14 15.82 1.59 8.23
N THR A 15 17.01 2.08 8.54
CA THR A 15 17.28 2.81 9.79
C THR A 15 16.46 4.10 9.84
N ARG A 16 16.55 4.93 8.81
CA ARG A 16 15.79 6.19 8.74
C ARG A 16 14.30 5.94 8.87
N PHE A 17 13.75 5.00 8.10
CA PHE A 17 12.33 4.66 8.16
C PHE A 17 11.90 4.19 9.56
N GLY A 18 12.70 3.30 10.17
CA GLY A 18 12.45 2.81 11.53
C GLY A 18 12.52 3.91 12.57
N ASP A 19 13.48 4.84 12.46
CA ASP A 19 13.62 5.97 13.37
C ASP A 19 12.44 6.95 13.25
N GLU A 20 11.98 7.22 12.03
CA GLU A 20 10.81 8.06 11.81
C GLU A 20 9.53 7.42 12.33
N VAL A 21 9.33 6.11 12.12
CA VAL A 21 8.18 5.37 12.66
C VAL A 21 8.19 5.41 14.20
N ARG A 22 9.32 5.13 14.83
CA ARG A 22 9.44 5.16 16.29
C ARG A 22 9.26 6.57 16.85
N GLY A 23 9.89 7.57 16.23
CA GLY A 23 9.73 8.96 16.63
C GLY A 23 8.27 9.40 16.53
N PHE A 24 7.60 9.07 15.43
CA PHE A 24 6.21 9.44 15.28
C PHE A 24 5.29 8.69 16.26
N ALA A 25 5.52 7.40 16.51
CA ALA A 25 4.78 6.63 17.51
C ALA A 25 4.88 7.26 18.92
N ALA A 26 6.08 7.63 19.33
CA ALA A 26 6.31 8.31 20.61
C ALA A 26 5.62 9.67 20.65
N ALA A 27 5.67 10.45 19.57
CA ALA A 27 4.99 11.72 19.48
C ALA A 27 3.49 11.59 19.65
N LEU A 28 2.86 10.60 18.99
CA LEU A 28 1.43 10.35 19.15
C LEU A 28 1.05 10.12 20.61
N SER A 29 1.88 9.39 21.37
CA SER A 29 1.68 9.19 22.81
C SER A 29 1.85 10.50 23.59
N VAL A 30 2.86 11.31 23.27
CA VAL A 30 3.06 12.65 23.87
C VAL A 30 1.85 13.56 23.65
N TYR A 31 1.25 13.46 22.46
CA TYR A 31 0.05 14.23 22.10
C TYR A 31 -1.27 13.58 22.56
N GLY A 32 -1.22 12.60 23.44
CA GLY A 32 -2.40 12.07 24.12
C GLY A 32 -2.99 10.79 23.50
N LEU A 33 -2.43 10.25 22.43
CA LEU A 33 -2.87 8.95 21.92
C LEU A 33 -2.47 7.84 22.90
N ARG A 34 -3.46 7.28 23.57
CA ARG A 34 -3.25 6.21 24.57
C ARG A 34 -3.32 4.83 23.92
N GLU A 35 -2.83 3.81 24.65
CA GLU A 35 -3.01 2.42 24.25
C GLU A 35 -4.49 2.10 24.04
N GLY A 36 -4.81 1.39 22.95
CA GLY A 36 -6.19 1.13 22.54
C GLY A 36 -6.94 2.34 21.97
N GLY A 37 -6.36 3.55 22.08
CA GLY A 37 -6.86 4.73 21.37
C GLY A 37 -6.87 4.52 19.85
N ARG A 38 -7.52 5.41 19.11
CA ARG A 38 -7.70 5.25 17.67
C ARG A 38 -7.21 6.49 16.94
N ALA A 39 -6.41 6.26 15.89
CA ALA A 39 -5.93 7.33 15.02
C ALA A 39 -6.26 7.02 13.55
N ALA A 40 -6.91 7.97 12.90
CA ALA A 40 -7.25 7.89 11.49
C ALA A 40 -6.09 8.38 10.62
N VAL A 41 -5.84 7.70 9.50
CA VAL A 41 -4.88 8.10 8.48
C VAL A 41 -5.61 8.23 7.17
N LEU A 42 -5.82 9.46 6.71
CA LEU A 42 -6.53 9.80 5.48
C LEU A 42 -5.51 10.16 4.39
N GLY A 43 -5.39 9.30 3.40
CA GLY A 43 -4.46 9.56 2.31
C GLY A 43 -4.27 8.40 1.35
N SER A 44 -3.69 8.71 0.20
CA SER A 44 -3.34 7.75 -0.82
C SER A 44 -2.14 6.89 -0.40
N GLU A 45 -1.87 5.85 -1.17
CA GLU A 45 -0.68 5.02 -1.00
C GLU A 45 0.60 5.86 -1.07
N GLY A 46 1.57 5.50 -0.24
CA GLY A 46 2.86 6.16 -0.24
C GLY A 46 3.62 5.99 1.07
N TYR A 47 4.81 6.58 1.09
CA TYR A 47 5.71 6.56 2.24
C TYR A 47 5.06 7.11 3.51
N GLY A 48 4.43 8.28 3.42
CA GLY A 48 3.84 8.97 4.57
C GLY A 48 2.73 8.17 5.23
N THR A 49 1.79 7.63 4.44
CA THR A 49 0.67 6.83 4.96
C THR A 49 1.12 5.50 5.56
N LEU A 50 2.14 4.84 4.98
CA LEU A 50 2.72 3.63 5.55
C LEU A 50 3.42 3.94 6.89
N ARG A 51 4.25 4.99 6.92
CA ARG A 51 4.94 5.47 8.12
C ARG A 51 3.95 5.79 9.24
N ALA A 52 2.91 6.56 8.94
CA ALA A 52 1.89 6.94 9.91
C ALA A 52 1.11 5.72 10.41
N GLY A 53 0.69 4.83 9.54
CA GLY A 53 -0.04 3.61 9.94
C GLY A 53 0.79 2.71 10.87
N LEU A 54 2.07 2.49 10.55
CA LEU A 54 2.96 1.70 11.39
C LEU A 54 3.26 2.41 12.73
N ALA A 55 3.36 3.74 12.73
CA ALA A 55 3.54 4.52 13.96
C ALA A 55 2.36 4.40 14.92
N VAL A 56 1.12 4.47 14.41
CA VAL A 56 -0.09 4.27 15.22
C VAL A 56 -0.09 2.88 15.86
N ILE A 57 0.22 1.84 15.09
CA ILE A 57 0.27 0.45 15.60
C ILE A 57 1.40 0.29 16.64
N ALA A 58 2.56 0.91 16.39
CA ALA A 58 3.71 0.86 17.30
C ALA A 58 3.45 1.62 18.62
N ALA A 59 2.61 2.64 18.60
CA ALA A 59 2.13 3.35 19.79
C ALA A 59 1.10 2.54 20.63
N GLY A 60 0.83 1.28 20.27
CA GLY A 60 -0.17 0.47 20.97
C GLY A 60 -1.62 0.81 20.62
N ALA A 61 -1.83 1.72 19.68
CA ALA A 61 -3.14 2.22 19.27
C ALA A 61 -3.72 1.44 18.07
N THR A 62 -4.94 1.73 17.71
CA THR A 62 -5.68 1.14 16.59
C THR A 62 -5.68 2.09 15.41
N LEU A 63 -5.16 1.65 14.27
CA LEU A 63 -5.16 2.39 13.02
C LEU A 63 -6.55 2.39 12.38
N VAL A 64 -7.01 3.53 11.89
CA VAL A 64 -8.19 3.67 11.02
C VAL A 64 -7.72 4.16 9.65
N PRO A 65 -7.41 3.26 8.71
CA PRO A 65 -6.95 3.65 7.39
C PRO A 65 -8.15 4.12 6.55
N LEU A 66 -8.09 5.34 6.04
CA LEU A 66 -9.17 5.98 5.28
C LEU A 66 -8.73 6.23 3.84
N ASP A 67 -9.55 5.74 2.91
CA ASP A 67 -9.37 6.00 1.49
C ASP A 67 -9.74 7.47 1.18
N PRO A 68 -8.89 8.25 0.50
CA PRO A 68 -9.21 9.61 0.10
C PRO A 68 -10.37 9.70 -0.91
N ALA A 69 -10.74 8.58 -1.55
CA ALA A 69 -11.89 8.50 -2.45
C ALA A 69 -13.24 8.40 -1.72
N LEU A 70 -13.26 8.18 -0.39
CA LEU A 70 -14.50 8.21 0.39
C LEU A 70 -15.21 9.55 0.23
N SER A 71 -16.55 9.52 0.12
CA SER A 71 -17.35 10.73 0.19
C SER A 71 -17.22 11.38 1.58
N ASP A 72 -17.50 12.69 1.70
CA ASP A 72 -17.42 13.38 2.98
C ASP A 72 -18.41 12.82 4.01
N ASP A 73 -19.57 12.35 3.56
CA ASP A 73 -20.53 11.66 4.44
C ASP A 73 -20.02 10.31 4.95
N ALA A 74 -19.39 9.51 4.10
CA ALA A 74 -18.78 8.24 4.51
C ALA A 74 -17.58 8.50 5.43
N LEU A 75 -16.75 9.50 5.11
CA LEU A 75 -15.62 9.92 5.94
C LEU A 75 -16.08 10.37 7.32
N ARG A 76 -17.14 11.18 7.40
CA ARG A 76 -17.73 11.62 8.67
C ARG A 76 -18.24 10.43 9.49
N ARG A 77 -18.98 9.50 8.85
CA ARG A 77 -19.45 8.29 9.54
C ARG A 77 -18.31 7.44 10.05
N ALA A 78 -17.28 7.22 9.23
CA ALA A 78 -16.11 6.43 9.62
C ALA A 78 -15.36 7.05 10.81
N LEU A 79 -15.16 8.37 10.81
CA LEU A 79 -14.52 9.07 11.92
C LEU A 79 -15.37 9.05 13.19
N ALA A 80 -16.68 9.24 13.07
CA ALA A 80 -17.60 9.19 14.21
C ALA A 80 -17.72 7.77 14.78
N SER A 81 -17.95 6.75 13.93
CA SER A 81 -18.10 5.36 14.38
C SER A 81 -16.79 4.77 14.91
N SER A 82 -15.65 5.15 14.34
CA SER A 82 -14.36 4.75 14.85
C SER A 82 -14.01 5.40 16.18
N GLY A 83 -14.54 6.57 16.50
CA GLY A 83 -14.14 7.34 17.68
C GLY A 83 -12.65 7.71 17.65
N ALA A 84 -12.11 8.01 16.46
CA ALA A 84 -10.71 8.41 16.31
C ALA A 84 -10.44 9.73 17.01
N VAL A 85 -9.47 9.75 17.91
CA VAL A 85 -9.07 10.95 18.65
C VAL A 85 -8.04 11.78 17.90
N HIS A 86 -7.23 11.14 17.04
CA HIS A 86 -6.29 11.79 16.15
C HIS A 86 -6.63 11.50 14.70
N ALA A 87 -6.41 12.46 13.80
CA ALA A 87 -6.48 12.29 12.36
C ALA A 87 -5.22 12.83 11.69
N ILE A 88 -4.69 12.09 10.73
CA ILE A 88 -3.45 12.39 10.02
C ILE A 88 -3.80 12.51 8.53
N ALA A 89 -3.66 13.70 7.97
CA ALA A 89 -3.92 14.00 6.57
C ALA A 89 -2.64 13.83 5.73
N SER A 90 -2.74 13.21 4.57
CA SER A 90 -1.60 13.07 3.64
C SER A 90 -1.16 14.39 3.03
N ASP A 91 -2.10 15.29 2.79
CA ASP A 91 -1.92 16.54 2.06
C ASP A 91 -2.94 17.60 2.52
N GLU A 92 -2.79 18.82 2.01
CA GLU A 92 -3.64 19.96 2.38
C GLU A 92 -5.10 19.78 1.96
N ARG A 93 -5.37 19.08 0.88
CA ARG A 93 -6.74 18.77 0.44
C ARG A 93 -7.45 17.89 1.47
N GLN A 94 -6.78 16.84 1.94
CA GLN A 94 -7.33 15.96 2.96
C GLN A 94 -7.42 16.66 4.31
N LEU A 95 -6.45 17.52 4.63
CA LEU A 95 -6.53 18.38 5.82
C LEU A 95 -7.77 19.28 5.79
N ALA A 96 -8.04 19.95 4.69
CA ALA A 96 -9.21 20.82 4.55
C ALA A 96 -10.52 20.04 4.77
N ARG A 97 -10.62 18.81 4.25
CA ARG A 97 -11.77 17.92 4.48
C ARG A 97 -11.94 17.57 5.96
N LEU A 98 -10.86 17.17 6.63
CA LEU A 98 -10.90 16.84 8.06
C LEU A 98 -11.29 18.05 8.91
N LEU A 99 -10.75 19.23 8.61
CA LEU A 99 -11.08 20.45 9.33
C LEU A 99 -12.54 20.89 9.12
N ALA A 100 -13.09 20.70 7.93
CA ALA A 100 -14.49 20.97 7.63
C ALA A 100 -15.45 20.05 8.42
N LEU A 101 -15.06 18.79 8.63
CA LEU A 101 -15.85 17.80 9.38
C LEU A 101 -15.64 17.88 10.91
N ARG A 102 -14.57 18.53 11.37
CA ARG A 102 -14.19 18.56 12.79
C ARG A 102 -15.29 19.06 13.74
N PRO A 103 -16.11 20.07 13.40
CA PRO A 103 -17.18 20.52 14.28
C PRO A 103 -18.18 19.43 14.67
N ASP A 104 -18.39 18.44 13.78
CA ASP A 104 -19.31 17.32 13.97
C ASP A 104 -18.67 16.13 14.69
N LEU A 105 -17.37 16.19 14.98
CA LEU A 105 -16.55 15.09 15.49
C LEU A 105 -15.99 15.40 16.89
N SER A 106 -16.83 15.28 17.90
CA SER A 106 -16.47 15.63 19.29
C SER A 106 -15.29 14.84 19.86
N ALA A 107 -15.02 13.63 19.35
CA ALA A 107 -13.89 12.82 19.77
C ALA A 107 -12.55 13.25 19.12
N LEU A 108 -12.58 14.01 18.02
CA LEU A 108 -11.37 14.38 17.27
C LEU A 108 -10.64 15.55 17.93
N GLU A 109 -9.57 15.25 18.65
CA GLU A 109 -8.78 16.20 19.41
C GLU A 109 -7.67 16.86 18.58
N LEU A 110 -6.95 16.07 17.78
CA LEU A 110 -5.77 16.52 17.04
C LEU A 110 -5.83 16.14 15.57
N VAL A 111 -5.47 17.11 14.72
CA VAL A 111 -5.25 16.87 13.28
C VAL A 111 -3.79 17.16 12.94
N LEU A 112 -3.13 16.20 12.27
CA LEU A 112 -1.76 16.33 11.81
C LEU A 112 -1.72 16.34 10.27
N LEU A 113 -0.71 16.97 9.71
CA LEU A 113 -0.45 17.03 8.27
C LEU A 113 0.91 16.38 7.94
N MET A 114 0.93 15.44 6.99
CA MET A 114 2.15 14.71 6.60
C MET A 114 3.08 15.56 5.72
N SER A 115 2.52 16.39 4.85
CA SER A 115 3.30 17.21 3.91
C SER A 115 2.62 18.55 3.72
N ALA A 116 3.37 19.62 3.97
CA ALA A 116 2.94 20.97 3.63
C ALA A 116 3.73 21.46 2.42
N THR A 117 3.03 22.06 1.46
CA THR A 117 3.69 22.83 0.42
C THR A 117 4.31 24.08 1.08
N PRO A 118 5.56 24.44 0.76
CA PRO A 118 6.25 25.54 1.46
C PRO A 118 5.52 26.91 1.43
N SER A 119 4.56 27.08 0.49
CA SER A 119 3.82 28.32 0.26
C SER A 119 2.63 28.55 1.17
N GLU A 120 2.12 27.53 1.88
CA GLU A 120 0.89 27.63 2.65
C GLU A 120 1.04 27.06 4.07
N ARG A 121 1.73 27.78 4.95
CA ARG A 121 1.69 27.48 6.39
C ARG A 121 0.32 27.83 6.96
N LYS A 122 -0.57 26.85 7.09
CA LYS A 122 -1.81 27.03 7.84
C LYS A 122 -1.59 26.63 9.30
N PRO A 123 -1.87 27.50 10.28
CA PRO A 123 -1.63 27.24 11.70
C PRO A 123 -2.56 26.18 12.31
N ALA A 124 -3.47 25.59 11.54
CA ALA A 124 -4.54 24.73 12.05
C ALA A 124 -4.13 23.25 12.23
N ALA A 125 -2.93 22.84 11.82
CA ALA A 125 -2.46 21.45 11.96
C ALA A 125 -0.98 21.39 12.35
N LEU A 126 -0.66 20.39 13.16
CA LEU A 126 0.72 20.07 13.50
C LEU A 126 1.35 19.25 12.36
N LEU A 127 2.57 19.62 11.95
CA LEU A 127 3.31 18.86 10.95
C LEU A 127 3.85 17.56 11.54
N VAL A 128 3.69 16.46 10.81
CA VAL A 128 4.22 15.14 11.21
C VAL A 128 5.73 15.18 11.41
N GLU A 129 6.47 15.91 10.58
CA GLU A 129 7.93 16.06 10.72
C GLU A 129 8.32 16.73 12.06
N THR A 130 7.58 17.77 12.45
CA THR A 130 7.77 18.42 13.76
C THR A 130 7.42 17.44 14.90
N ALA A 131 6.33 16.69 14.75
CA ALA A 131 5.95 15.68 15.73
C ALA A 131 7.02 14.60 15.89
N ILE A 132 7.62 14.11 14.81
CA ILE A 132 8.70 13.12 14.84
C ILE A 132 9.87 13.61 15.71
N GLU A 133 10.28 14.87 15.59
CA GLU A 133 11.38 15.41 16.41
C GLU A 133 11.01 15.46 17.90
N VAL A 134 9.78 15.83 18.25
CA VAL A 134 9.27 15.76 19.62
C VAL A 134 9.32 14.31 20.13
N GLY A 135 8.87 13.36 19.34
CA GLY A 135 8.88 11.95 19.73
C GLY A 135 10.30 11.37 19.87
N LYS A 136 11.26 11.78 19.04
CA LYS A 136 12.66 11.41 19.19
C LYS A 136 13.23 11.91 20.52
N ALA A 137 12.93 13.15 20.91
CA ALA A 137 13.32 13.70 22.19
C ALA A 137 12.70 12.91 23.36
N SER A 138 11.43 12.53 23.25
CA SER A 138 10.75 11.68 24.23
C SER A 138 11.41 10.31 24.37
N LEU A 139 11.78 9.67 23.24
CA LEU A 139 12.46 8.37 23.24
C LEU A 139 13.88 8.44 23.81
N ALA A 140 14.54 9.58 23.69
CA ALA A 140 15.84 9.79 24.34
C ALA A 140 15.73 9.83 25.86
N ALA A 141 14.58 10.34 26.38
CA ALA A 141 14.30 10.38 27.81
C ALA A 141 13.82 9.01 28.35
N ASP A 142 12.97 8.29 27.60
CA ASP A 142 12.47 6.95 27.94
C ASP A 142 12.51 6.02 26.72
N PRO A 143 13.62 5.30 26.49
CA PRO A 143 13.76 4.36 25.38
C PRO A 143 12.80 3.16 25.43
N GLY A 144 12.23 2.86 26.61
CA GLY A 144 11.34 1.72 26.85
C GLY A 144 9.87 1.98 26.53
N GLN A 145 9.46 3.25 26.44
CA GLN A 145 8.04 3.64 26.38
C GLN A 145 7.24 2.95 25.27
N LEU A 146 7.78 2.82 24.04
CA LEU A 146 7.07 2.18 22.95
C LEU A 146 6.91 0.68 23.13
N ARG A 147 7.87 0.01 23.78
CA ARG A 147 7.74 -1.43 24.08
C ARG A 147 6.59 -1.66 25.07
N ALA A 148 6.50 -0.83 26.10
CA ALA A 148 5.42 -0.89 27.07
C ALA A 148 4.06 -0.59 26.41
N ALA A 149 3.95 0.48 25.61
CA ALA A 149 2.74 0.84 24.90
C ALA A 149 2.29 -0.25 23.92
N PHE A 150 3.22 -0.80 23.13
CA PHE A 150 2.90 -1.88 22.19
C PHE A 150 2.43 -3.16 22.90
N ALA A 151 3.05 -3.51 24.03
CA ALA A 151 2.67 -4.68 24.83
C ALA A 151 1.29 -4.49 25.46
N ALA A 152 0.98 -3.30 26.01
CA ALA A 152 -0.31 -2.96 26.57
C ALA A 152 -1.44 -3.02 25.49
N GLY A 153 -1.14 -2.59 24.26
CA GLY A 153 -2.06 -2.68 23.13
C GLY A 153 -2.20 -4.06 22.48
N ALA A 154 -1.45 -5.08 22.92
CA ALA A 154 -1.34 -6.36 22.21
C ALA A 154 -2.66 -7.11 22.05
N GLY A 155 -3.59 -7.02 23.00
CA GLY A 155 -4.93 -7.63 22.93
C GLY A 155 -5.94 -6.88 22.08
N GLY A 156 -5.61 -5.69 21.59
CA GLY A 156 -6.51 -4.82 20.85
C GLY A 156 -6.53 -5.09 19.34
N ALA A 157 -7.34 -4.29 18.63
CA ALA A 157 -7.33 -4.27 17.18
C ALA A 157 -6.03 -3.61 16.64
N ALA A 158 -5.48 -4.16 15.56
CA ALA A 158 -4.42 -3.50 14.82
C ALA A 158 -4.97 -2.35 13.99
N CYS A 159 -6.10 -2.59 13.33
CA CYS A 159 -6.78 -1.56 12.54
C CYS A 159 -8.30 -1.78 12.52
N LEU A 160 -9.03 -0.71 12.16
CA LEU A 160 -10.44 -0.74 11.80
C LEU A 160 -10.54 -0.52 10.30
N LEU A 161 -10.91 -1.56 9.54
CA LEU A 161 -11.18 -1.41 8.11
C LEU A 161 -12.47 -0.62 7.92
N VAL A 162 -12.46 0.25 6.94
CA VAL A 162 -13.61 1.12 6.62
C VAL A 162 -14.11 0.75 5.23
N ASP A 163 -15.41 0.51 5.12
CA ASP A 163 -16.04 0.25 3.82
C ASP A 163 -16.49 1.55 3.14
N ALA A 164 -17.04 1.43 1.91
CA ALA A 164 -17.52 2.58 1.14
C ALA A 164 -18.69 3.35 1.80
N ALA A 165 -19.42 2.72 2.72
CA ALA A 165 -20.47 3.35 3.49
C ALA A 165 -19.96 4.05 4.76
N GLY A 166 -18.69 3.86 5.11
CA GLY A 166 -18.08 4.40 6.33
C GLY A 166 -18.28 3.51 7.56
N GLU A 167 -18.73 2.26 7.37
CA GLU A 167 -18.84 1.30 8.46
C GLU A 167 -17.46 0.71 8.80
N THR A 168 -17.25 0.42 10.09
CA THR A 168 -15.95 -0.03 10.58
C THR A 168 -15.97 -1.50 11.01
N ARG A 169 -14.90 -2.23 10.65
CA ARG A 169 -14.68 -3.62 11.05
C ARG A 169 -13.30 -3.81 11.67
N PRO A 170 -13.21 -4.32 12.91
CA PRO A 170 -11.94 -4.51 13.57
C PRO A 170 -11.15 -5.68 12.97
N VAL A 171 -9.83 -5.49 12.90
CA VAL A 171 -8.84 -6.52 12.57
C VAL A 171 -7.89 -6.67 13.76
N ALA A 172 -7.86 -7.86 14.33
CA ALA A 172 -6.99 -8.16 15.47
C ALA A 172 -5.49 -8.08 15.07
N ARG A 173 -4.62 -7.78 16.02
CA ARG A 173 -3.15 -7.80 15.81
C ARG A 173 -2.65 -9.18 15.40
N THR A 174 -3.24 -10.24 15.95
CA THR A 174 -2.94 -11.63 15.55
C THR A 174 -3.30 -11.90 14.10
N THR A 175 -4.41 -11.35 13.60
CA THR A 175 -4.81 -11.45 12.19
C THR A 175 -3.81 -10.71 11.29
N LEU A 176 -3.42 -9.49 11.64
CA LEU A 176 -2.38 -8.75 10.89
C LEU A 176 -1.06 -9.52 10.86
N HIS A 177 -0.64 -10.11 11.98
CA HIS A 177 0.54 -10.94 12.05
C HIS A 177 0.42 -12.17 11.13
N ALA A 178 -0.70 -12.90 11.17
CA ALA A 178 -0.95 -14.04 10.28
C ALA A 178 -0.89 -13.65 8.80
N VAL A 179 -1.47 -12.51 8.44
CA VAL A 179 -1.39 -11.95 7.07
C VAL A 179 0.07 -11.64 6.69
N ALA A 180 0.85 -11.04 7.59
CA ALA A 180 2.27 -10.77 7.33
C ALA A 180 3.08 -12.07 7.16
N CYS A 181 2.82 -13.10 7.98
CA CYS A 181 3.45 -14.41 7.82
C CYS A 181 3.09 -15.07 6.47
N ALA A 182 1.82 -14.98 6.05
CA ALA A 182 1.39 -15.49 4.77
C ALA A 182 2.07 -14.79 3.59
N PHE A 183 2.20 -13.46 3.63
CA PHE A 183 2.98 -12.72 2.62
C PHE A 183 4.47 -13.09 2.67
N SER A 184 5.03 -13.34 3.85
CA SER A 184 6.42 -13.81 3.97
C SER A 184 6.65 -15.13 3.24
N GLN A 185 5.67 -16.04 3.26
CA GLN A 185 5.73 -17.29 2.49
C GLN A 185 5.64 -17.05 0.97
N VAL A 186 4.74 -16.15 0.53
CA VAL A 186 4.59 -15.79 -0.89
C VAL A 186 5.85 -15.13 -1.43
N LEU A 187 6.43 -14.20 -0.69
CA LEU A 187 7.65 -13.49 -1.08
C LEU A 187 8.90 -14.40 -1.02
N GLY A 188 8.85 -15.48 -0.25
CA GLY A 188 9.99 -16.37 -0.03
C GLY A 188 11.16 -15.62 0.58
N GLN A 189 12.38 -15.85 0.11
CA GLN A 189 13.56 -15.07 0.52
C GLN A 189 13.59 -13.73 -0.23
N ALA A 190 13.14 -12.67 0.43
CA ALA A 190 13.02 -11.33 -0.17
C ALA A 190 14.20 -10.40 0.16
N ARG A 191 15.20 -10.86 0.94
CA ARG A 191 16.37 -10.04 1.28
C ARG A 191 17.11 -9.55 0.04
N GLY A 192 17.27 -8.23 -0.06
CA GLY A 192 17.92 -7.58 -1.20
C GLY A 192 17.10 -7.54 -2.48
N LYS A 193 15.87 -8.07 -2.46
CA LYS A 193 14.92 -7.99 -3.57
C LYS A 193 14.07 -6.72 -3.50
N THR A 194 13.56 -6.29 -4.64
CA THR A 194 12.61 -5.21 -4.75
C THR A 194 11.19 -5.77 -4.87
N VAL A 195 10.31 -5.36 -3.97
CA VAL A 195 8.90 -5.75 -3.94
C VAL A 195 8.07 -4.50 -4.26
N LEU A 196 7.39 -4.50 -5.40
CA LEU A 196 6.39 -3.48 -5.71
C LEU A 196 5.08 -3.87 -5.04
N SER A 197 4.47 -2.94 -4.31
CA SER A 197 3.17 -3.11 -3.69
C SER A 197 2.23 -1.99 -4.12
N SER A 198 1.24 -2.33 -4.95
CA SER A 198 0.10 -1.48 -5.32
C SER A 198 -1.17 -2.07 -4.73
N LEU A 199 -1.22 -2.12 -3.39
CA LEU A 199 -2.34 -2.63 -2.61
C LEU A 199 -3.08 -1.47 -1.94
N PRO A 200 -4.43 -1.52 -1.83
CA PRO A 200 -5.24 -0.43 -1.27
C PRO A 200 -4.83 -0.05 0.16
N VAL A 201 -4.80 1.26 0.45
CA VAL A 201 -4.46 1.80 1.78
C VAL A 201 -5.37 1.25 2.86
N ALA A 202 -6.66 1.14 2.57
CA ALA A 202 -7.68 0.67 3.50
C ALA A 202 -7.63 -0.84 3.77
N GLY A 203 -6.76 -1.60 3.09
CA GLY A 203 -6.68 -3.06 3.21
C GLY A 203 -5.64 -3.54 4.23
N VAL A 204 -5.99 -4.57 5.02
CA VAL A 204 -5.03 -5.26 5.91
C VAL A 204 -3.89 -5.92 5.12
N ALA A 205 -4.15 -6.31 3.88
CA ALA A 205 -3.19 -6.92 2.98
C ALA A 205 -1.96 -6.04 2.75
N ARG A 206 -2.15 -4.73 2.57
CA ARG A 206 -1.04 -3.78 2.39
C ARG A 206 -0.13 -3.72 3.60
N LEU A 207 -0.72 -3.61 4.81
CA LEU A 207 0.07 -3.59 6.04
C LEU A 207 0.85 -4.90 6.22
N GLY A 208 0.18 -6.04 6.00
CA GLY A 208 0.81 -7.35 6.08
C GLY A 208 1.93 -7.54 5.07
N ALA A 209 1.71 -7.18 3.80
CA ALA A 209 2.71 -7.24 2.74
C ALA A 209 3.92 -6.33 3.04
N SER A 210 3.67 -5.10 3.52
CA SER A 210 4.73 -4.16 3.88
C SER A 210 5.55 -4.68 5.07
N LEU A 211 4.90 -5.20 6.12
CA LEU A 211 5.57 -5.80 7.25
C LEU A 211 6.41 -7.02 6.83
N ALA A 212 5.87 -7.89 5.97
CA ALA A 212 6.59 -9.04 5.44
C ALA A 212 7.84 -8.63 4.65
N ALA A 213 7.70 -7.69 3.72
CA ALA A 213 8.81 -7.22 2.89
C ALA A 213 9.90 -6.54 3.75
N LEU A 214 9.51 -5.64 4.65
CA LEU A 214 10.46 -4.91 5.51
C LEU A 214 11.16 -5.82 6.51
N SER A 215 10.44 -6.77 7.13
CA SER A 215 11.04 -7.72 8.10
C SER A 215 12.06 -8.65 7.46
N GLN A 216 11.91 -8.95 6.17
CA GLN A 216 12.87 -9.75 5.40
C GLN A 216 14.02 -8.94 4.81
N GLY A 217 14.06 -7.62 4.99
CA GLY A 217 15.10 -6.76 4.44
C GLY A 217 14.95 -6.51 2.93
N ALA A 218 13.74 -6.60 2.39
CA ALA A 218 13.43 -6.22 1.02
C ALA A 218 13.42 -4.70 0.84
N THR A 219 13.58 -4.26 -0.41
CA THR A 219 13.23 -2.92 -0.83
C THR A 219 11.74 -2.89 -1.18
N LEU A 220 10.95 -2.09 -0.46
CA LEU A 220 9.54 -1.91 -0.75
C LEU A 220 9.38 -0.70 -1.69
N LEU A 221 8.83 -0.93 -2.88
CA LEU A 221 8.49 0.10 -3.85
C LEU A 221 6.99 0.37 -3.76
N LEU A 222 6.63 1.63 -3.47
CA LEU A 222 5.26 2.10 -3.38
C LEU A 222 5.01 3.05 -4.56
N PRO A 223 4.21 2.65 -5.57
CA PRO A 223 3.88 3.52 -6.69
C PRO A 223 2.95 4.66 -6.24
N ASP A 224 2.95 5.76 -6.99
CA ASP A 224 1.93 6.78 -6.82
C ASP A 224 0.58 6.24 -7.35
N PRO A 225 -0.50 6.28 -6.56
CA PRO A 225 -1.82 5.85 -7.02
C PRO A 225 -2.36 6.62 -8.23
N ALA A 226 -1.91 7.86 -8.43
CA ALA A 226 -2.26 8.67 -9.58
C ALA A 226 -1.53 8.23 -10.86
N GLU A 227 -0.42 7.51 -10.72
CA GLU A 227 0.34 6.98 -11.84
C GLU A 227 -0.13 5.59 -12.25
N ARG A 228 0.43 5.10 -13.33
CA ARG A 228 0.23 3.71 -13.77
C ARG A 228 0.89 2.75 -12.78
N PRO A 229 0.34 1.54 -12.55
CA PRO A 229 0.96 0.58 -11.64
C PRO A 229 2.37 0.13 -12.03
N ASP A 230 2.74 0.23 -13.33
CA ASP A 230 4.07 -0.08 -13.87
C ASP A 230 4.99 1.15 -13.98
N ALA A 231 4.55 2.33 -13.57
CA ALA A 231 5.36 3.53 -13.64
C ALA A 231 6.65 3.38 -12.81
N GLY A 232 7.79 3.66 -13.47
CA GLY A 232 9.10 3.64 -12.84
C GLY A 232 9.75 2.29 -12.59
N LEU A 233 9.15 1.21 -13.03
CA LEU A 233 9.78 -0.11 -13.01
C LEU A 233 10.96 -0.22 -13.97
N ASP A 234 11.06 0.68 -14.95
CA ASP A 234 12.24 0.87 -15.80
C ASP A 234 13.47 1.30 -15.00
N GLN A 235 13.28 2.14 -13.97
CA GLN A 235 14.35 2.64 -13.11
C GLN A 235 14.58 1.76 -11.87
N HIS A 236 13.52 1.13 -11.36
CA HIS A 236 13.55 0.28 -10.17
C HIS A 236 12.85 -1.05 -10.47
N PRO A 237 13.52 -1.98 -11.18
CA PRO A 237 12.93 -3.25 -11.55
C PRO A 237 12.51 -4.05 -10.31
N ALA A 238 11.27 -4.53 -10.30
CA ALA A 238 10.74 -5.34 -9.20
C ALA A 238 11.03 -6.83 -9.43
N ASP A 239 11.42 -7.50 -8.35
CA ASP A 239 11.57 -8.97 -8.31
C ASP A 239 10.24 -9.66 -7.98
N ALA A 240 9.35 -8.96 -7.25
CA ALA A 240 7.99 -9.38 -6.95
C ALA A 240 7.03 -8.21 -7.10
N VAL A 241 5.83 -8.49 -7.62
CA VAL A 241 4.80 -7.47 -7.87
C VAL A 241 3.51 -7.91 -7.21
N LEU A 242 3.07 -7.14 -6.21
CA LEU A 242 1.83 -7.35 -5.46
C LEU A 242 0.79 -6.33 -5.92
N LEU A 243 -0.32 -6.81 -6.47
CA LEU A 243 -1.42 -6.00 -6.97
C LEU A 243 -2.73 -6.46 -6.35
N ASP A 244 -3.69 -5.57 -6.18
CA ASP A 244 -5.08 -5.97 -6.06
C ASP A 244 -5.73 -6.18 -7.44
N VAL A 245 -6.93 -6.73 -7.47
CA VAL A 245 -7.65 -6.99 -8.74
C VAL A 245 -7.89 -5.69 -9.51
N THR A 246 -8.18 -4.59 -8.81
CA THR A 246 -8.42 -3.28 -9.43
C THR A 246 -7.15 -2.73 -10.08
N SER A 247 -6.01 -2.82 -9.40
CA SER A 247 -4.71 -2.42 -9.94
C SER A 247 -4.29 -3.30 -11.12
N LEU A 248 -4.59 -4.60 -11.08
CA LEU A 248 -4.36 -5.50 -12.21
C LEU A 248 -5.20 -5.11 -13.43
N GLU A 249 -6.48 -4.79 -13.25
CA GLU A 249 -7.37 -4.32 -14.33
C GLU A 249 -6.93 -2.96 -14.88
N ARG A 250 -6.40 -2.07 -14.02
CA ARG A 250 -5.80 -0.80 -14.46
C ARG A 250 -4.55 -1.03 -15.30
N LEU A 251 -3.67 -1.93 -14.86
CA LEU A 251 -2.47 -2.30 -15.59
C LEU A 251 -2.82 -2.88 -16.97
N PHE A 252 -3.81 -3.78 -17.02
CA PHE A 252 -4.31 -4.35 -18.28
C PHE A 252 -4.78 -3.24 -19.25
N ARG A 253 -5.64 -2.32 -18.78
CA ARG A 253 -6.13 -1.21 -19.61
C ARG A 253 -5.00 -0.34 -20.13
N ALA A 254 -4.07 0.04 -19.28
CA ALA A 254 -2.93 0.85 -19.67
C ALA A 254 -2.05 0.15 -20.73
N TRP A 255 -1.86 -1.17 -20.62
CA TRP A 255 -1.10 -1.91 -21.62
C TRP A 255 -1.87 -2.10 -22.92
N MET A 256 -3.19 -2.25 -22.86
CA MET A 256 -4.03 -2.25 -24.07
C MET A 256 -3.99 -0.90 -24.80
N GLU A 257 -4.08 0.21 -24.08
CA GLU A 257 -3.90 1.56 -24.64
C GLU A 257 -2.54 1.72 -25.33
N ASP A 258 -1.46 1.27 -24.69
CA ASP A 258 -0.12 1.29 -25.29
C ASP A 258 -0.03 0.43 -26.57
N ILE A 259 -0.72 -0.71 -26.61
CA ILE A 259 -0.77 -1.56 -27.81
C ILE A 259 -1.55 -0.85 -28.94
N GLU A 260 -2.67 -0.23 -28.62
CA GLU A 260 -3.46 0.50 -29.61
C GLU A 260 -2.76 1.77 -30.15
N ALA A 261 -1.94 2.41 -29.30
CA ALA A 261 -1.14 3.58 -29.69
C ALA A 261 0.02 3.25 -30.65
N LYS A 262 0.41 1.96 -30.79
CA LYS A 262 1.45 1.54 -31.73
C LYS A 262 1.02 1.78 -33.19
N SER A 263 2.02 1.86 -34.10
CA SER A 263 1.77 1.82 -35.52
C SER A 263 0.94 0.59 -35.93
N TRP A 264 0.25 0.65 -37.06
CA TRP A 264 -0.57 -0.46 -37.57
C TRP A 264 0.18 -1.80 -37.57
N ILE A 265 1.45 -1.80 -38.03
CA ILE A 265 2.30 -3.00 -38.02
C ILE A 265 2.59 -3.46 -36.61
N GLY A 266 3.04 -2.55 -35.73
CA GLY A 266 3.38 -2.87 -34.35
C GLY A 266 2.20 -3.43 -33.55
N ARG A 267 1.00 -2.87 -33.75
CA ARG A 267 -0.24 -3.34 -33.14
C ARG A 267 -0.61 -4.75 -33.60
N ASN A 268 -0.58 -5.01 -34.93
CA ASN A 268 -0.90 -6.33 -35.46
C ASN A 268 0.13 -7.39 -35.03
N VAL A 269 1.41 -7.07 -35.01
CA VAL A 269 2.46 -7.96 -34.51
C VAL A 269 2.24 -8.29 -33.05
N THR A 270 1.90 -7.30 -32.21
CA THR A 270 1.64 -7.53 -30.78
C THR A 270 0.39 -8.39 -30.56
N ARG A 271 -0.70 -8.11 -31.29
CA ARG A 271 -1.93 -8.92 -31.23
C ARG A 271 -1.70 -10.37 -31.69
N TRP A 272 -0.94 -10.55 -32.77
CA TRP A 272 -0.55 -11.87 -33.22
C TRP A 272 0.29 -12.60 -32.16
N ALA A 273 1.29 -11.91 -31.57
CA ALA A 273 2.14 -12.50 -30.54
C ALA A 273 1.34 -12.92 -29.28
N LEU A 274 0.35 -12.12 -28.86
CA LEU A 274 -0.56 -12.48 -27.77
C LEU A 274 -1.43 -13.72 -28.15
N LYS A 275 -1.85 -13.84 -29.39
CA LYS A 275 -2.58 -15.03 -29.87
C LYS A 275 -1.69 -16.29 -29.81
N GLU A 276 -0.44 -16.18 -30.25
CA GLU A 276 0.53 -17.29 -30.16
C GLU A 276 0.87 -17.62 -28.69
N GLY A 277 0.95 -16.62 -27.81
CA GLY A 277 1.17 -16.83 -26.37
C GLY A 277 0.04 -17.58 -25.65
N ARG A 278 -1.18 -17.58 -26.23
CA ARG A 278 -2.32 -18.39 -25.75
C ARG A 278 -2.27 -19.83 -26.24
N SER A 279 -1.42 -20.13 -27.23
CA SER A 279 -1.29 -21.48 -27.77
C SER A 279 -0.68 -22.44 -26.75
N ALA A 280 -1.25 -23.64 -26.65
CA ALA A 280 -0.70 -24.69 -25.78
C ALA A 280 0.71 -25.17 -26.19
N LEU A 281 1.10 -24.89 -27.43
CA LEU A 281 2.41 -25.27 -27.99
C LEU A 281 3.42 -24.13 -27.82
N ARG A 282 3.96 -23.98 -26.61
CA ARG A 282 4.95 -22.92 -26.30
C ARG A 282 6.36 -23.17 -26.90
N GLU A 283 6.58 -24.26 -27.62
CA GLU A 283 7.92 -24.68 -28.09
C GLU A 283 8.16 -24.45 -29.58
N GLY A 284 7.19 -23.95 -30.34
CA GLY A 284 7.31 -23.75 -31.78
C GLY A 284 8.12 -22.50 -32.16
N TRP A 285 8.64 -22.47 -33.42
CA TRP A 285 9.34 -21.32 -33.96
C TRP A 285 8.49 -20.02 -33.93
N LYS A 286 7.17 -20.13 -34.11
CA LYS A 286 6.23 -19.00 -34.03
C LYS A 286 6.21 -18.39 -32.63
N HIS A 287 6.24 -19.23 -31.58
CA HIS A 287 6.29 -18.74 -30.21
C HIS A 287 7.61 -18.04 -29.92
N ARG A 288 8.76 -18.58 -30.37
CA ARG A 288 10.06 -17.90 -30.24
C ARG A 288 10.09 -16.56 -30.96
N LEU A 289 9.46 -16.47 -32.13
CA LEU A 289 9.34 -15.22 -32.88
C LEU A 289 8.43 -14.22 -32.15
N ALA A 290 7.27 -14.68 -31.64
CA ALA A 290 6.36 -13.85 -30.86
C ALA A 290 7.03 -13.31 -29.58
N GLU A 291 7.80 -14.16 -28.91
CA GLU A 291 8.62 -13.84 -27.75
C GLU A 291 9.60 -12.69 -28.05
N GLY A 292 10.39 -12.84 -29.11
CA GLY A 292 11.39 -11.83 -29.50
C GLY A 292 10.80 -10.52 -30.01
N LEU A 293 9.64 -10.56 -30.68
CA LEU A 293 9.06 -9.37 -31.29
C LEU A 293 8.17 -8.54 -30.34
N ALA A 294 7.51 -9.16 -29.37
CA ALA A 294 6.50 -8.44 -28.57
C ALA A 294 6.36 -8.89 -27.12
N LEU A 295 6.34 -10.19 -26.82
CA LEU A 295 6.02 -10.67 -25.48
C LEU A 295 7.09 -10.31 -24.45
N ARG A 296 8.35 -10.38 -24.83
CA ARG A 296 9.47 -9.94 -24.01
C ARG A 296 9.35 -8.46 -23.65
N GLY A 297 9.04 -7.59 -24.62
CA GLY A 297 8.87 -6.16 -24.37
C GLY A 297 7.71 -5.84 -23.43
N LEU A 298 6.65 -6.66 -23.39
CA LEU A 298 5.58 -6.51 -22.39
C LEU A 298 6.08 -6.84 -20.98
N ARG A 299 6.87 -7.90 -20.81
CA ARG A 299 7.44 -8.25 -19.50
C ARG A 299 8.51 -7.26 -19.02
N GLU A 300 9.28 -6.69 -19.95
CA GLU A 300 10.26 -5.66 -19.65
C GLU A 300 9.65 -4.41 -19.04
N LYS A 301 8.36 -4.12 -19.29
CA LYS A 301 7.62 -3.04 -18.59
C LYS A 301 7.50 -3.26 -17.08
N LEU A 302 7.62 -4.49 -16.60
CA LEU A 302 7.71 -4.82 -15.17
C LEU A 302 9.17 -4.88 -14.68
N GLY A 303 10.11 -4.33 -15.45
CA GLY A 303 11.53 -4.35 -15.12
C GLY A 303 12.24 -5.67 -15.44
N GLY A 304 11.56 -6.61 -16.11
CA GLY A 304 12.14 -7.86 -16.63
C GLY A 304 12.57 -8.91 -15.59
N ARG A 305 12.42 -8.64 -14.29
CA ARG A 305 12.81 -9.56 -13.20
C ARG A 305 11.65 -10.38 -12.67
N ALA A 306 10.45 -9.80 -12.61
CA ALA A 306 9.28 -10.52 -12.16
C ALA A 306 8.82 -11.55 -13.20
N SER A 307 8.72 -12.83 -12.81
CA SER A 307 8.18 -13.91 -13.63
C SER A 307 6.66 -14.06 -13.52
N GLY A 308 6.03 -13.31 -12.63
CA GLY A 308 4.60 -13.35 -12.39
C GLY A 308 4.13 -12.21 -11.51
N LEU A 309 2.81 -12.11 -11.38
CA LEU A 309 2.11 -11.12 -10.58
C LEU A 309 1.37 -11.84 -9.44
N ASP A 310 1.57 -11.40 -8.23
CA ASP A 310 0.82 -11.86 -7.07
C ASP A 310 -0.41 -10.97 -6.89
N VAL A 311 -1.57 -11.52 -7.18
CA VAL A 311 -2.84 -10.79 -7.15
C VAL A 311 -3.55 -11.06 -5.83
N VAL A 312 -3.62 -10.03 -5.01
CA VAL A 312 -4.34 -10.07 -3.74
C VAL A 312 -5.82 -9.82 -3.99
N SER A 313 -6.64 -10.77 -3.59
CA SER A 313 -8.09 -10.68 -3.76
C SER A 313 -8.78 -10.60 -2.41
N ASP A 314 -9.45 -9.49 -2.14
CA ASP A 314 -10.37 -9.38 -1.03
C ASP A 314 -11.75 -9.93 -1.43
N GLY A 315 -12.32 -10.79 -0.58
CA GLY A 315 -13.66 -11.37 -0.80
C GLY A 315 -13.73 -12.40 -1.95
N GLY A 316 -12.61 -12.95 -2.43
CA GLY A 316 -12.62 -13.99 -3.46
C GLY A 316 -12.83 -13.48 -4.90
N ARG A 317 -12.84 -12.16 -5.13
CA ARG A 317 -12.92 -11.58 -6.47
C ARG A 317 -11.71 -11.98 -7.30
N ARG A 318 -11.93 -12.36 -8.55
CA ARG A 318 -10.89 -12.57 -9.56
C ARG A 318 -11.08 -11.57 -10.70
N ALA A 319 -10.01 -11.28 -11.40
CA ALA A 319 -10.09 -10.52 -12.65
C ALA A 319 -10.88 -11.32 -13.72
N SER A 320 -11.37 -10.62 -14.74
CA SER A 320 -12.07 -11.26 -15.84
C SER A 320 -11.19 -12.28 -16.59
N ASP A 321 -11.82 -13.23 -17.27
CA ASP A 321 -11.10 -14.21 -18.09
C ASP A 321 -10.25 -13.54 -19.16
N GLU A 322 -10.69 -12.40 -19.69
CA GLU A 322 -9.93 -11.61 -20.66
C GLU A 322 -8.61 -11.11 -20.07
N VAL A 323 -8.65 -10.53 -18.87
CA VAL A 323 -7.45 -10.05 -18.15
C VAL A 323 -6.51 -11.21 -17.83
N ASN A 324 -7.06 -12.31 -17.30
CA ASN A 324 -6.27 -13.52 -17.01
C ASN A 324 -5.59 -14.07 -18.27
N ALA A 325 -6.35 -14.19 -19.36
CA ALA A 325 -5.83 -14.68 -20.64
C ALA A 325 -4.76 -13.77 -21.26
N PHE A 326 -4.89 -12.45 -21.06
CA PHE A 326 -3.91 -11.47 -21.55
C PHE A 326 -2.54 -11.65 -20.84
N PHE A 327 -2.52 -11.69 -19.51
CA PHE A 327 -1.27 -11.84 -18.76
C PHE A 327 -0.64 -13.23 -18.98
N ALA A 328 -1.45 -14.28 -19.01
CA ALA A 328 -0.97 -15.62 -19.36
C ALA A 328 -0.34 -15.66 -20.77
N ALA A 329 -0.96 -15.00 -21.75
CA ALA A 329 -0.42 -14.88 -23.11
C ALA A 329 0.88 -14.07 -23.15
N SER A 330 1.04 -13.08 -22.28
CA SER A 330 2.28 -12.29 -22.12
C SER A 330 3.41 -13.08 -21.46
N GLY A 331 3.15 -14.30 -21.00
CA GLY A 331 4.12 -15.13 -20.29
C GLY A 331 4.27 -14.78 -18.80
N LEU A 332 3.34 -13.99 -18.26
CA LEU A 332 3.28 -13.66 -16.84
C LEU A 332 2.28 -14.57 -16.14
N SER A 333 2.73 -15.29 -15.13
CA SER A 333 1.86 -16.10 -14.29
C SER A 333 1.09 -15.20 -13.30
N LEU A 334 -0.22 -15.38 -13.23
CA LEU A 334 -1.04 -14.76 -12.19
C LEU A 334 -1.24 -15.75 -11.04
N ARG A 335 -0.80 -15.36 -9.85
CA ARG A 335 -1.01 -16.14 -8.63
C ARG A 335 -1.99 -15.38 -7.76
N TYR A 336 -3.19 -15.94 -7.57
CA TYR A 336 -4.19 -15.33 -6.72
C TYR A 336 -3.96 -15.70 -5.27
N PHE A 337 -3.89 -14.69 -4.43
CA PHE A 337 -3.66 -14.80 -3.01
C PHE A 337 -4.87 -14.20 -2.26
N PHE A 338 -5.42 -14.97 -1.33
CA PHE A 338 -6.57 -14.57 -0.52
C PHE A 338 -6.07 -14.37 0.92
N PRO A 339 -5.71 -13.14 1.33
CA PRO A 339 -5.34 -12.89 2.71
C PRO A 339 -6.59 -13.04 3.56
N VAL A 340 -6.53 -14.00 4.40
CA VAL A 340 -7.61 -14.60 5.17
C VAL A 340 -8.52 -13.62 5.86
N THR A 341 -9.79 -13.78 5.60
CA THR A 341 -10.82 -13.74 6.63
C THR A 341 -10.99 -15.18 7.18
N GLY A 342 -10.10 -15.60 8.08
CA GLY A 342 -10.33 -16.76 8.96
C GLY A 342 -10.29 -18.17 8.35
N GLY A 343 -9.39 -18.54 7.44
CA GLY A 343 -9.29 -19.93 7.00
C GLY A 343 -8.37 -20.13 5.80
N ALA A 344 -7.62 -21.19 5.85
CA ALA A 344 -6.70 -21.79 4.87
C ALA A 344 -6.49 -21.11 3.50
N LEU A 345 -5.22 -20.95 3.16
CA LEU A 345 -4.72 -20.72 1.81
C LEU A 345 -5.39 -21.71 0.83
N ALA A 346 -6.30 -21.25 0.01
CA ALA A 346 -6.74 -22.00 -1.15
C ALA A 346 -5.62 -21.90 -2.20
N ARG A 347 -5.01 -23.06 -2.51
CA ARG A 347 -4.04 -23.23 -3.57
C ARG A 347 -4.69 -23.09 -4.95
#